data_7de2710c2d217dff7d7d2c754d386df3
#
_entry.id   7de2710c2d217dff7d7d2c754d386df3
#
_cell.length_a   1.000
_cell.length_b   1.000
_cell.length_c   1.000
_cell.angle_alpha   90.00
_cell.angle_beta   90.00
_cell.angle_gamma   90.00
#
_symmetry.space_group_name_H-M   'P 1'
#
loop_
_entity.id
_entity.type
_entity.pdbx_description
1 polymer ?
#
loop_
_entity_poly.entity_id
_entity_poly.type
_entity_poly.pdbx_seq_one_letter_code
_entity_poly.pdbx_strand_id
1 'polypeptide(L)'
;LALLQGVYTITGFDASGHTSEETRGAATEVPKGMIHLVFWSGVFGYVMVCAFVLVLPSVDEGAAKGWGSFAFVIDQIHPTILKDVLIVTIVVSNFLCALAGLTSTSRMLYAFSRDGGIPWFSGWLRQVSKQHRVPANAIWASAILAIVATLYGDAFVVLSTGCAVFLYVSYVMPITAGFIGEGKSWTKKGPFNLRGLSRLVASLAIIGCILLIVVGVQPPNEKVGYLLVLGVLVLLTIWFPKVVGVVFAIITTAVIYWLFEPSYVWLGIQAIVLLALGWFVDESARFQGPPLTDEAVKARQAEIAREEAQLGGAG
;
A
#
# COMPACT_ATOMS: atom_id res chain seq x y z
N LEU A 1 17.89 7.80 3.28
CA LEU A 1 17.44 7.36 1.93
C LEU A 1 17.72 5.87 1.68
N ALA A 2 18.91 5.33 2.02
CA ALA A 2 19.23 3.91 1.86
C ALA A 2 18.19 2.97 2.54
N LEU A 3 17.63 3.38 3.66
CA LEU A 3 16.57 2.63 4.35
C LEU A 3 15.32 2.43 3.47
N LEU A 4 14.95 3.42 2.66
CA LEU A 4 13.79 3.32 1.75
C LEU A 4 13.95 2.26 0.67
N GLN A 5 15.16 2.02 0.18
CA GLN A 5 15.42 1.00 -0.82
C GLN A 5 15.21 -0.41 -0.24
N GLY A 6 15.70 -0.65 0.98
CA GLY A 6 15.46 -1.92 1.68
C GLY A 6 13.97 -2.15 1.96
N VAL A 7 13.26 -1.10 2.37
CA VAL A 7 11.84 -1.15 2.65
C VAL A 7 11.02 -1.38 1.37
N TYR A 8 11.40 -0.75 0.26
CA TYR A 8 10.74 -0.96 -1.03
C TYR A 8 10.80 -2.43 -1.49
N THR A 9 11.90 -3.12 -1.21
CA THR A 9 12.09 -4.54 -1.56
C THR A 9 11.06 -5.46 -0.89
N ILE A 10 10.60 -5.13 0.33
CA ILE A 10 9.61 -5.91 1.08
C ILE A 10 8.19 -5.35 0.95
N THR A 11 7.99 -4.25 0.24
CA THR A 11 6.68 -3.64 0.02
C THR A 11 5.79 -4.51 -0.85
N GLY A 12 4.47 -4.51 -0.60
CA GLY A 12 3.49 -5.30 -1.34
C GLY A 12 3.06 -6.59 -0.63
N PHE A 13 3.51 -6.82 0.61
CA PHE A 13 3.05 -7.94 1.44
C PHE A 13 1.54 -7.88 1.74
N ASP A 14 0.95 -6.72 1.67
CA ASP A 14 -0.48 -6.45 1.83
C ASP A 14 -1.34 -7.00 0.68
N ALA A 15 -0.75 -7.37 -0.46
CA ALA A 15 -1.46 -7.99 -1.58
C ALA A 15 -2.27 -9.23 -1.13
N SER A 16 -1.74 -10.01 -0.18
CA SER A 16 -2.47 -11.12 0.44
C SER A 16 -3.72 -10.67 1.20
N GLY A 17 -3.69 -9.46 1.79
CA GLY A 17 -4.84 -8.87 2.47
C GLY A 17 -5.96 -8.49 1.49
N HIS A 18 -5.61 -7.92 0.34
CA HIS A 18 -6.57 -7.53 -0.68
C HIS A 18 -7.26 -8.71 -1.36
N THR A 19 -6.69 -9.90 -1.27
CA THR A 19 -7.28 -11.14 -1.78
C THR A 19 -7.95 -11.98 -0.69
N SER A 20 -8.08 -11.45 0.53
CA SER A 20 -8.61 -12.20 1.68
C SER A 20 -10.05 -12.68 1.50
N GLU A 21 -10.89 -11.93 0.78
CA GLU A 21 -12.28 -12.33 0.48
C GLU A 21 -12.37 -13.55 -0.46
N GLU A 22 -11.29 -13.84 -1.20
CA GLU A 22 -11.18 -14.96 -2.14
C GLU A 22 -10.36 -16.13 -1.56
N THR A 23 -9.79 -15.95 -0.35
CA THR A 23 -8.88 -16.93 0.27
C THR A 23 -9.61 -17.80 1.28
N ARG A 24 -9.52 -19.11 1.13
CA ARG A 24 -10.05 -20.08 2.13
C ARG A 24 -9.22 -19.98 3.41
N GLY A 25 -9.90 -19.99 4.56
CA GLY A 25 -9.22 -19.87 5.86
C GLY A 25 -8.47 -18.54 6.05
N ALA A 26 -8.92 -17.46 5.40
CA ALA A 26 -8.24 -16.16 5.37
C ALA A 26 -7.80 -15.65 6.74
N ALA A 27 -8.60 -15.89 7.80
CA ALA A 27 -8.28 -15.44 9.16
C ALA A 27 -6.97 -15.98 9.73
N THR A 28 -6.46 -17.10 9.22
CA THR A 28 -5.20 -17.74 9.62
C THR A 28 -4.15 -17.68 8.53
N GLU A 29 -4.55 -17.94 7.28
CA GLU A 29 -3.59 -18.09 6.17
C GLU A 29 -3.08 -16.73 5.64
N VAL A 30 -3.92 -15.70 5.61
CA VAL A 30 -3.49 -14.38 5.16
C VAL A 30 -2.40 -13.78 6.07
N PRO A 31 -2.54 -13.74 7.41
CA PRO A 31 -1.47 -13.26 8.28
C PRO A 31 -0.17 -14.05 8.15
N LYS A 32 -0.24 -15.37 8.03
CA LYS A 32 0.94 -16.22 7.79
C LYS A 32 1.60 -15.89 6.45
N GLY A 33 0.79 -15.74 5.40
CA GLY A 33 1.26 -15.35 4.06
C GLY A 33 2.01 -14.03 4.09
N MET A 34 1.47 -13.01 4.76
CA MET A 34 2.14 -11.71 4.93
C MET A 34 3.49 -11.84 5.63
N ILE A 35 3.58 -12.63 6.72
CA ILE A 35 4.84 -12.84 7.44
C ILE A 35 5.86 -13.54 6.56
N HIS A 36 5.45 -14.60 5.85
CA HIS A 36 6.34 -15.34 4.94
C HIS A 36 6.82 -14.45 3.78
N LEU A 37 5.94 -13.62 3.21
CA LEU A 37 6.33 -12.67 2.17
C LEU A 37 7.42 -11.71 2.66
N VAL A 38 7.23 -11.07 3.81
CA VAL A 38 8.21 -10.14 4.37
C VAL A 38 9.53 -10.85 4.65
N PHE A 39 9.49 -12.03 5.28
CA PHE A 39 10.68 -12.79 5.64
C PHE A 39 11.48 -13.23 4.40
N TRP A 40 10.83 -13.91 3.46
CA TRP A 40 11.51 -14.43 2.29
C TRP A 40 11.95 -13.33 1.32
N SER A 41 11.14 -12.29 1.14
CA SER A 41 11.55 -11.12 0.33
C SER A 41 12.77 -10.43 0.95
N GLY A 42 12.83 -10.34 2.27
CA GLY A 42 14.00 -9.80 2.95
C GLY A 42 15.25 -10.65 2.74
N VAL A 43 15.16 -11.97 2.91
CA VAL A 43 16.27 -12.90 2.74
C VAL A 43 16.77 -12.91 1.28
N PHE A 44 15.88 -13.13 0.32
CA PHE A 44 16.28 -13.19 -1.10
C PHE A 44 16.71 -11.82 -1.63
N GLY A 45 16.03 -10.74 -1.23
CA GLY A 45 16.44 -9.39 -1.59
C GLY A 45 17.82 -9.04 -1.07
N TYR A 46 18.15 -9.39 0.18
CA TYR A 46 19.47 -9.18 0.75
C TYR A 46 20.55 -9.97 0.00
N VAL A 47 20.31 -11.27 -0.25
CA VAL A 47 21.25 -12.12 -1.00
C VAL A 47 21.49 -11.56 -2.41
N MET A 48 20.40 -11.13 -3.08
CA MET A 48 20.49 -10.52 -4.41
C MET A 48 21.33 -9.23 -4.39
N VAL A 49 21.07 -8.33 -3.46
CA VAL A 49 21.85 -7.08 -3.34
C VAL A 49 23.31 -7.39 -3.06
N CYS A 50 23.62 -8.32 -2.16
CA CYS A 50 25.00 -8.76 -1.91
C CYS A 50 25.67 -9.31 -3.20
N ALA A 51 24.96 -10.14 -3.97
CA ALA A 51 25.48 -10.68 -5.22
C ALA A 51 25.80 -9.56 -6.22
N PHE A 52 24.91 -8.57 -6.39
CA PHE A 52 25.17 -7.43 -7.26
C PHE A 52 26.35 -6.57 -6.80
N VAL A 53 26.46 -6.31 -5.49
CA VAL A 53 27.59 -5.54 -4.95
C VAL A 53 28.93 -6.25 -5.18
N LEU A 54 28.96 -7.58 -5.06
CA LEU A 54 30.17 -8.38 -5.29
C LEU A 54 30.65 -8.39 -6.75
N VAL A 55 29.75 -8.15 -7.70
CA VAL A 55 30.08 -8.05 -9.14
C VAL A 55 30.61 -6.67 -9.52
N LEU A 56 30.34 -5.63 -8.70
CA LEU A 56 30.81 -4.27 -8.96
C LEU A 56 32.37 -4.20 -8.95
N PRO A 57 32.99 -3.67 -10.00
CA PRO A 57 34.43 -3.43 -9.99
C PRO A 57 34.87 -2.40 -8.94
N SER A 58 34.02 -1.38 -8.73
CA SER A 58 34.18 -0.33 -7.73
C SER A 58 32.81 0.16 -7.26
N VAL A 59 32.65 0.27 -5.95
CA VAL A 59 31.42 0.80 -5.34
C VAL A 59 31.23 2.27 -5.71
N ASP A 60 32.31 3.04 -5.79
CA ASP A 60 32.28 4.47 -6.13
C ASP A 60 31.82 4.68 -7.58
N GLU A 61 32.32 3.86 -8.52
CA GLU A 61 31.88 3.90 -9.91
C GLU A 61 30.39 3.52 -10.04
N GLY A 62 29.94 2.48 -9.32
CA GLY A 62 28.56 2.08 -9.27
C GLY A 62 27.67 3.22 -8.71
N ALA A 63 28.08 3.86 -7.63
CA ALA A 63 27.37 4.98 -7.03
C ALA A 63 27.29 6.20 -7.98
N ALA A 64 28.36 6.49 -8.71
CA ALA A 64 28.39 7.59 -9.68
C ALA A 64 27.40 7.40 -10.85
N LYS A 65 27.01 6.15 -11.16
CA LYS A 65 26.00 5.85 -12.21
C LYS A 65 24.56 6.11 -11.75
N GLY A 66 24.31 6.31 -10.45
CA GLY A 66 22.98 6.54 -9.90
C GLY A 66 22.00 5.43 -10.32
N TRP A 67 20.90 5.78 -10.97
CA TRP A 67 19.89 4.84 -11.46
C TRP A 67 20.43 3.88 -12.56
N GLY A 68 21.52 4.21 -13.22
CA GLY A 68 22.20 3.35 -14.18
C GLY A 68 23.10 2.28 -13.57
N SER A 69 23.29 2.26 -12.24
CA SER A 69 24.15 1.30 -11.54
C SER A 69 23.79 -0.14 -11.84
N PHE A 70 22.49 -0.42 -11.91
CA PHE A 70 21.99 -1.76 -12.18
C PHE A 70 22.37 -2.24 -13.58
N ALA A 71 22.19 -1.42 -14.61
CA ALA A 71 22.60 -1.74 -15.97
C ALA A 71 24.13 -1.93 -16.04
N PHE A 72 24.87 -1.07 -15.34
CA PHE A 72 26.33 -1.17 -15.25
C PHE A 72 26.78 -2.50 -14.64
N VAL A 73 26.12 -2.98 -13.56
CA VAL A 73 26.42 -4.31 -12.97
C VAL A 73 26.10 -5.44 -13.93
N ILE A 74 24.94 -5.39 -14.58
CA ILE A 74 24.53 -6.41 -15.57
C ILE A 74 25.57 -6.52 -16.72
N ASP A 75 26.16 -5.39 -17.14
CA ASP A 75 27.15 -5.39 -18.18
C ASP A 75 28.48 -6.03 -17.77
N GLN A 76 28.80 -6.14 -16.48
CA GLN A 76 29.98 -6.83 -15.96
C GLN A 76 29.81 -8.36 -15.89
N ILE A 77 28.59 -8.88 -16.07
CA ILE A 77 28.30 -10.30 -15.90
C ILE A 77 28.75 -11.09 -17.14
N HIS A 78 29.62 -12.08 -16.92
CA HIS A 78 30.05 -13.06 -17.91
C HIS A 78 29.78 -14.47 -17.38
N PRO A 79 29.37 -15.43 -18.21
CA PRO A 79 29.18 -15.38 -19.67
C PRO A 79 27.87 -14.68 -20.10
N THR A 80 27.79 -14.30 -21.38
CA THR A 80 26.64 -13.59 -21.98
C THR A 80 25.31 -14.31 -21.75
N ILE A 81 25.30 -15.64 -21.79
CA ILE A 81 24.12 -16.46 -21.53
C ILE A 81 23.54 -16.16 -20.14
N LEU A 82 24.36 -16.02 -19.11
CA LEU A 82 23.89 -15.68 -17.76
C LEU A 82 23.26 -14.29 -17.72
N LYS A 83 23.89 -13.33 -18.42
CA LYS A 83 23.35 -11.97 -18.57
C LYS A 83 21.95 -12.00 -19.21
N ASP A 84 21.80 -12.72 -20.32
CA ASP A 84 20.52 -12.80 -21.04
C ASP A 84 19.44 -13.47 -20.20
N VAL A 85 19.76 -14.56 -19.49
CA VAL A 85 18.83 -15.23 -18.56
C VAL A 85 18.40 -14.28 -17.44
N LEU A 86 19.32 -13.52 -16.86
CA LEU A 86 19.00 -12.53 -15.83
C LEU A 86 18.08 -11.43 -16.36
N ILE A 87 18.35 -10.89 -17.55
CA ILE A 87 17.49 -9.87 -18.16
C ILE A 87 16.07 -10.40 -18.38
N VAL A 88 15.93 -11.60 -18.95
CA VAL A 88 14.62 -12.23 -19.15
C VAL A 88 13.90 -12.44 -17.82
N THR A 89 14.61 -12.95 -16.81
CA THR A 89 14.06 -13.17 -15.47
C THR A 89 13.56 -11.85 -14.86
N ILE A 90 14.30 -10.76 -15.00
CA ILE A 90 13.93 -9.43 -14.52
C ILE A 90 12.67 -8.93 -15.22
N VAL A 91 12.58 -9.07 -16.54
CA VAL A 91 11.40 -8.67 -17.32
C VAL A 91 10.16 -9.45 -16.86
N VAL A 92 10.28 -10.77 -16.73
CA VAL A 92 9.18 -11.62 -16.24
C VAL A 92 8.78 -11.25 -14.81
N SER A 93 9.75 -11.04 -13.91
CA SER A 93 9.49 -10.64 -12.53
C SER A 93 8.77 -9.29 -12.44
N ASN A 94 9.19 -8.30 -13.22
CA ASN A 94 8.52 -6.99 -13.27
C ASN A 94 7.09 -7.11 -13.80
N PHE A 95 6.86 -7.95 -14.82
CA PHE A 95 5.51 -8.22 -15.34
C PHE A 95 4.62 -8.84 -14.25
N LEU A 96 5.10 -9.84 -13.52
CA LEU A 96 4.36 -10.48 -12.44
C LEU A 96 4.09 -9.51 -11.28
N CYS A 97 5.05 -8.65 -10.96
CA CYS A 97 4.89 -7.60 -9.95
C CYS A 97 3.80 -6.59 -10.37
N ALA A 98 3.81 -6.15 -11.63
CA ALA A 98 2.78 -5.26 -12.17
C ALA A 98 1.39 -5.92 -12.14
N LEU A 99 1.30 -7.20 -12.46
CA LEU A 99 0.05 -7.97 -12.41
C LEU A 99 -0.49 -8.08 -10.98
N ALA A 100 0.40 -8.36 -10.01
CA ALA A 100 0.03 -8.38 -8.58
C ALA A 100 -0.45 -7.01 -8.10
N GLY A 101 0.23 -5.93 -8.49
CA GLY A 101 -0.16 -4.55 -8.18
C GLY A 101 -1.53 -4.20 -8.77
N LEU A 102 -1.78 -4.54 -10.03
CA LEU A 102 -3.07 -4.33 -10.68
C LEU A 102 -4.19 -5.12 -9.98
N THR A 103 -3.90 -6.36 -9.60
CA THR A 103 -4.83 -7.22 -8.86
C THR A 103 -5.22 -6.60 -7.52
N SER A 104 -4.25 -6.17 -6.72
CA SER A 104 -4.48 -5.56 -5.40
C SER A 104 -5.22 -4.23 -5.51
N THR A 105 -4.77 -3.34 -6.41
CA THR A 105 -5.36 -2.02 -6.60
C THR A 105 -6.81 -2.11 -7.08
N SER A 106 -7.11 -3.00 -8.02
CA SER A 106 -8.47 -3.16 -8.53
C SER A 106 -9.43 -3.70 -7.47
N ARG A 107 -9.00 -4.61 -6.61
CA ARG A 107 -9.81 -5.11 -5.50
C ARG A 107 -10.03 -4.06 -4.42
N MET A 108 -8.99 -3.30 -4.08
CA MET A 108 -9.09 -2.17 -3.16
C MET A 108 -10.05 -1.11 -3.71
N LEU A 109 -9.92 -0.74 -4.98
CA LEU A 109 -10.81 0.24 -5.63
C LEU A 109 -12.27 -0.25 -5.68
N TYR A 110 -12.48 -1.54 -5.95
CA TYR A 110 -13.80 -2.17 -5.88
C TYR A 110 -14.39 -2.10 -4.47
N ALA A 111 -13.65 -2.54 -3.45
CA ALA A 111 -14.11 -2.55 -2.07
C ALA A 111 -14.43 -1.12 -1.58
N PHE A 112 -13.54 -0.17 -1.85
CA PHE A 112 -13.73 1.23 -1.49
C PHE A 112 -14.96 1.85 -2.17
N SER A 113 -15.22 1.49 -3.43
CA SER A 113 -16.42 1.93 -4.16
C SER A 113 -17.69 1.26 -3.63
N ARG A 114 -17.63 -0.04 -3.28
CA ARG A 114 -18.73 -0.79 -2.70
C ARG A 114 -19.16 -0.18 -1.36
N ASP A 115 -18.21 0.19 -0.54
CA ASP A 115 -18.43 0.72 0.81
C ASP A 115 -18.76 2.23 0.81
N GLY A 116 -18.90 2.84 -0.37
CA GLY A 116 -19.33 4.24 -0.51
C GLY A 116 -18.23 5.29 -0.38
N GLY A 117 -16.95 4.88 -0.33
CA GLY A 117 -15.81 5.78 -0.23
C GLY A 117 -15.59 6.65 -1.47
N ILE A 118 -16.16 6.28 -2.62
CA ILE A 118 -16.15 7.09 -3.84
C ILE A 118 -17.57 7.57 -4.14
N PRO A 119 -17.90 8.85 -3.94
CA PRO A 119 -19.27 9.35 -4.13
C PRO A 119 -19.70 9.35 -5.60
N TRP A 120 -18.73 9.50 -6.53
CA TRP A 120 -18.97 9.47 -7.97
C TRP A 120 -18.39 8.18 -8.56
N PHE A 121 -19.01 7.66 -9.62
CA PHE A 121 -18.57 6.44 -10.29
C PHE A 121 -18.64 5.13 -9.46
N SER A 122 -19.08 5.19 -8.18
CA SER A 122 -19.16 3.97 -7.35
C SER A 122 -20.04 2.89 -7.98
N GLY A 123 -21.15 3.29 -8.59
CA GLY A 123 -22.05 2.37 -9.32
C GLY A 123 -21.40 1.64 -10.49
N TRP A 124 -20.44 2.28 -11.16
CA TRP A 124 -19.69 1.70 -12.28
C TRP A 124 -18.50 0.86 -11.79
N LEU A 125 -17.73 1.36 -10.82
CA LEU A 125 -16.53 0.68 -10.30
C LEU A 125 -16.84 -0.61 -9.54
N ARG A 126 -17.99 -0.67 -8.84
CA ARG A 126 -18.41 -1.85 -8.08
C ARG A 126 -19.05 -2.96 -8.91
N GLN A 127 -19.09 -2.82 -10.24
CA GLN A 127 -19.65 -3.86 -11.09
C GLN A 127 -18.69 -5.05 -11.22
N VAL A 128 -19.21 -6.23 -10.94
CA VAL A 128 -18.50 -7.50 -11.11
C VAL A 128 -18.94 -8.14 -12.43
N SER A 129 -17.98 -8.59 -13.23
CA SER A 129 -18.24 -9.33 -14.45
C SER A 129 -18.96 -10.64 -14.15
N LYS A 130 -20.10 -10.88 -14.77
CA LYS A 130 -20.88 -12.13 -14.61
C LYS A 130 -20.12 -13.36 -15.12
N GLN A 131 -19.30 -13.19 -16.15
CA GLN A 131 -18.57 -14.27 -16.80
C GLN A 131 -17.30 -14.65 -16.03
N HIS A 132 -16.51 -13.65 -15.59
CA HIS A 132 -15.19 -13.87 -14.99
C HIS A 132 -15.17 -13.68 -13.48
N ARG A 133 -16.26 -13.21 -12.87
CA ARG A 133 -16.41 -12.92 -11.44
C ARG A 133 -15.32 -12.01 -10.87
N VAL A 134 -14.85 -11.07 -11.69
CA VAL A 134 -13.84 -10.07 -11.34
C VAL A 134 -14.38 -8.65 -11.49
N PRO A 135 -13.87 -7.65 -10.75
CA PRO A 135 -14.28 -6.25 -10.87
C PRO A 135 -13.67 -5.60 -12.13
N ALA A 136 -14.18 -5.96 -13.32
CA ALA A 136 -13.60 -5.59 -14.61
C ALA A 136 -13.42 -4.06 -14.76
N ASN A 137 -14.40 -3.27 -14.34
CA ASN A 137 -14.34 -1.82 -14.44
C ASN A 137 -13.27 -1.22 -13.54
N ALA A 138 -13.08 -1.76 -12.33
CA ALA A 138 -12.01 -1.34 -11.44
C ALA A 138 -10.63 -1.74 -11.99
N ILE A 139 -10.50 -2.89 -12.64
CA ILE A 139 -9.26 -3.33 -13.32
C ILE A 139 -8.91 -2.34 -14.44
N TRP A 140 -9.86 -2.01 -15.33
CA TRP A 140 -9.63 -1.06 -16.41
C TRP A 140 -9.29 0.34 -15.89
N ALA A 141 -10.01 0.83 -14.87
CA ALA A 141 -9.73 2.11 -14.25
C ALA A 141 -8.30 2.16 -13.67
N SER A 142 -7.90 1.12 -12.95
CA SER A 142 -6.54 1.02 -12.38
C SER A 142 -5.46 0.96 -13.47
N ALA A 143 -5.68 0.20 -14.54
CA ALA A 143 -4.76 0.11 -15.66
C ALA A 143 -4.60 1.44 -16.40
N ILE A 144 -5.72 2.13 -16.68
CA ILE A 144 -5.68 3.45 -17.35
C ILE A 144 -4.94 4.47 -16.48
N LEU A 145 -5.24 4.52 -15.17
CA LEU A 145 -4.54 5.42 -14.24
C LEU A 145 -3.04 5.14 -14.19
N ALA A 146 -2.64 3.86 -14.19
CA ALA A 146 -1.24 3.48 -14.23
C ALA A 146 -0.55 3.96 -15.53
N ILE A 147 -1.19 3.77 -16.69
CA ILE A 147 -0.67 4.24 -17.98
C ILE A 147 -0.54 5.77 -17.98
N VAL A 148 -1.57 6.49 -17.54
CA VAL A 148 -1.52 7.97 -17.47
C VAL A 148 -0.40 8.43 -16.55
N ALA A 149 -0.18 7.77 -15.43
CA ALA A 149 0.91 8.11 -14.51
C ALA A 149 2.30 7.96 -15.15
N THR A 150 2.49 7.02 -16.11
CA THR A 150 3.77 6.85 -16.80
C THR A 150 4.06 7.92 -17.85
N LEU A 151 3.06 8.74 -18.22
CA LEU A 151 3.29 9.88 -19.14
C LEU A 151 4.05 11.03 -18.48
N TYR A 152 4.17 11.04 -17.16
CA TYR A 152 4.99 11.99 -16.45
C TYR A 152 6.48 11.62 -16.58
N GLY A 153 7.33 12.55 -17.04
CA GLY A 153 8.73 12.27 -17.39
C GLY A 153 9.58 11.73 -16.25
N ASP A 154 9.36 12.18 -15.01
CA ASP A 154 10.04 11.71 -13.79
C ASP A 154 9.26 10.58 -13.09
N ALA A 155 8.29 9.95 -13.75
CA ALA A 155 7.33 9.02 -13.16
C ALA A 155 8.00 7.91 -12.36
N PHE A 156 9.03 7.29 -12.90
CA PHE A 156 9.70 6.16 -12.24
C PHE A 156 10.25 6.54 -10.86
N VAL A 157 10.98 7.65 -10.78
CA VAL A 157 11.62 8.09 -9.52
C VAL A 157 10.57 8.51 -8.49
N VAL A 158 9.61 9.35 -8.92
CA VAL A 158 8.59 9.89 -8.04
C VAL A 158 7.59 8.81 -7.61
N LEU A 159 7.16 7.95 -8.53
CA LEU A 159 6.18 6.91 -8.23
C LEU A 159 6.78 5.77 -7.39
N SER A 160 8.03 5.37 -7.62
CA SER A 160 8.68 4.32 -6.81
C SER A 160 8.84 4.74 -5.36
N THR A 161 9.33 5.95 -5.11
CA THR A 161 9.45 6.49 -3.74
C THR A 161 8.07 6.80 -3.15
N GLY A 162 7.18 7.38 -3.96
CA GLY A 162 5.82 7.71 -3.56
C GLY A 162 5.02 6.48 -3.18
N CYS A 163 5.17 5.38 -3.91
CA CYS A 163 4.51 4.11 -3.58
C CYS A 163 4.83 3.67 -2.14
N ALA A 164 6.11 3.65 -1.74
CA ALA A 164 6.48 3.31 -0.38
C ALA A 164 5.84 4.28 0.63
N VAL A 165 5.98 5.59 0.44
CA VAL A 165 5.44 6.59 1.37
C VAL A 165 3.91 6.45 1.52
N PHE A 166 3.17 6.36 0.42
CA PHE A 166 1.71 6.25 0.46
C PHE A 166 1.23 4.94 1.09
N LEU A 167 1.92 3.83 0.87
CA LEU A 167 1.61 2.57 1.52
C LEU A 167 1.83 2.65 3.03
N TYR A 168 2.93 3.25 3.49
CA TYR A 168 3.14 3.41 4.93
C TYR A 168 2.17 4.39 5.59
N VAL A 169 1.68 5.39 4.86
CA VAL A 169 0.53 6.21 5.32
C VAL A 169 -0.72 5.34 5.46
N SER A 170 -1.02 4.47 4.50
CA SER A 170 -2.18 3.58 4.57
C SER A 170 -2.06 2.53 5.67
N TYR A 171 -0.86 2.08 6.02
CA TYR A 171 -0.63 1.10 7.09
C TYR A 171 -0.71 1.71 8.48
N VAL A 172 -0.18 2.92 8.68
CA VAL A 172 -0.17 3.54 10.01
C VAL A 172 -1.59 3.82 10.52
N MET A 173 -2.54 4.12 9.65
CA MET A 173 -3.91 4.46 10.04
C MET A 173 -4.65 3.29 10.70
N PRO A 174 -4.80 2.11 10.08
CA PRO A 174 -5.49 0.98 10.69
C PRO A 174 -4.74 0.41 11.90
N ILE A 175 -3.41 0.45 11.90
CA ILE A 175 -2.61 0.02 13.06
C ILE A 175 -2.88 0.94 14.25
N THR A 176 -2.92 2.25 14.03
CA THR A 176 -3.22 3.24 15.08
C THR A 176 -4.65 3.10 15.58
N ALA A 177 -5.61 2.91 14.67
CA ALA A 177 -7.01 2.66 15.04
C ALA A 177 -7.15 1.38 15.89
N GLY A 178 -6.48 0.31 15.49
CA GLY A 178 -6.42 -0.95 16.25
C GLY A 178 -5.77 -0.77 17.62
N PHE A 179 -4.66 -0.03 17.71
CA PHE A 179 -3.97 0.27 18.96
C PHE A 179 -4.85 1.03 19.96
N ILE A 180 -5.59 2.03 19.49
CA ILE A 180 -6.51 2.82 20.32
C ILE A 180 -7.74 2.00 20.72
N GLY A 181 -8.28 1.19 19.79
CA GLY A 181 -9.49 0.41 19.98
C GLY A 181 -9.30 -0.87 20.77
N GLU A 182 -8.07 -1.38 20.93
CA GLU A 182 -7.79 -2.64 21.60
C GLU A 182 -8.20 -2.63 23.07
N GLY A 183 -9.09 -3.57 23.43
CA GLY A 183 -9.67 -3.67 24.77
C GLY A 183 -10.81 -2.71 25.06
N LYS A 184 -11.19 -1.87 24.10
CA LYS A 184 -12.36 -0.95 24.20
C LYS A 184 -13.43 -1.33 23.18
N SER A 185 -13.35 -0.79 21.99
CA SER A 185 -14.26 -1.08 20.87
C SER A 185 -13.91 -2.38 20.14
N TRP A 186 -12.64 -2.80 20.18
CA TRP A 186 -12.15 -4.03 19.56
C TRP A 186 -11.81 -5.07 20.63
N THR A 187 -12.80 -5.88 21.00
CA THR A 187 -12.68 -6.92 22.03
C THR A 187 -12.61 -8.33 21.46
N LYS A 188 -13.25 -8.58 20.30
CA LYS A 188 -13.21 -9.88 19.60
C LYS A 188 -11.98 -9.94 18.70
N LYS A 189 -11.02 -10.79 19.08
CA LYS A 189 -9.81 -11.03 18.28
C LYS A 189 -10.00 -12.26 17.40
N GLY A 190 -9.37 -12.25 16.23
CA GLY A 190 -9.30 -13.40 15.33
C GLY A 190 -8.39 -14.50 15.88
N PRO A 191 -8.33 -15.68 15.20
CA PRO A 191 -7.46 -16.80 15.59
C PRO A 191 -5.98 -16.43 15.58
N PHE A 192 -5.54 -15.57 14.65
CA PHE A 192 -4.20 -15.00 14.66
C PHE A 192 -4.18 -13.76 15.58
N ASN A 193 -3.51 -13.89 16.71
CA ASN A 193 -3.39 -12.77 17.63
C ASN A 193 -2.08 -12.83 18.44
N LEU A 194 -1.45 -11.67 18.63
CA LEU A 194 -0.17 -11.51 19.32
C LEU A 194 -0.31 -11.45 20.85
N ARG A 195 -1.53 -11.59 21.37
CA ARG A 195 -1.83 -11.54 22.81
C ARG A 195 -1.19 -10.31 23.49
N GLY A 196 -0.39 -10.50 24.56
CA GLY A 196 0.24 -9.40 25.29
C GLY A 196 1.27 -8.57 24.52
N LEU A 197 1.79 -9.09 23.40
CA LEU A 197 2.74 -8.37 22.54
C LEU A 197 2.07 -7.42 21.56
N SER A 198 0.73 -7.49 21.40
CA SER A 198 -0.03 -6.71 20.42
C SER A 198 0.30 -5.21 20.48
N ARG A 199 0.23 -4.62 21.68
CA ARG A 199 0.49 -3.18 21.85
C ARG A 199 1.94 -2.78 21.59
N LEU A 200 2.90 -3.60 22.03
CA LEU A 200 4.33 -3.33 21.79
C LEU A 200 4.61 -3.35 20.28
N VAL A 201 4.17 -4.40 19.58
CA VAL A 201 4.37 -4.53 18.15
C VAL A 201 3.67 -3.41 17.39
N ALA A 202 2.42 -3.06 17.76
CA ALA A 202 1.70 -1.94 17.16
C ALA A 202 2.43 -0.60 17.36
N SER A 203 2.95 -0.33 18.57
CA SER A 203 3.73 0.89 18.83
C SER A 203 4.98 0.98 17.99
N LEU A 204 5.74 -0.11 17.88
CA LEU A 204 6.95 -0.18 17.05
C LEU A 204 6.61 0.00 15.56
N ALA A 205 5.52 -0.60 15.10
CA ALA A 205 5.04 -0.46 13.73
C ALA A 205 4.63 1.00 13.42
N ILE A 206 3.90 1.65 14.32
CA ILE A 206 3.51 3.07 14.18
C ILE A 206 4.76 3.96 14.08
N ILE A 207 5.72 3.80 15.01
CA ILE A 207 6.96 4.56 15.01
C ILE A 207 7.74 4.31 13.71
N GLY A 208 7.86 3.06 13.29
CA GLY A 208 8.54 2.69 12.05
C GLY A 208 7.88 3.29 10.81
N CYS A 209 6.55 3.24 10.70
CA CYS A 209 5.81 3.86 9.60
C CYS A 209 6.02 5.39 9.56
N ILE A 210 5.92 6.07 10.71
CA ILE A 210 6.14 7.52 10.80
C ILE A 210 7.57 7.87 10.38
N LEU A 211 8.56 7.14 10.88
CA LEU A 211 9.97 7.34 10.50
C LEU A 211 10.16 7.22 8.98
N LEU A 212 9.59 6.17 8.37
CA LEU A 212 9.70 5.92 6.93
C LEU A 212 9.01 7.01 6.09
N ILE A 213 7.85 7.49 6.53
CA ILE A 213 7.15 8.61 5.88
C ILE A 213 8.01 9.86 5.95
N VAL A 214 8.53 10.20 7.14
CA VAL A 214 9.38 11.38 7.34
C VAL A 214 10.64 11.32 6.48
N VAL A 215 11.32 10.18 6.45
CA VAL A 215 12.53 9.98 5.62
C VAL A 215 12.17 10.00 4.12
N GLY A 216 11.01 9.47 3.75
CA GLY A 216 10.57 9.35 2.37
C GLY A 216 10.25 10.68 1.67
N VAL A 217 9.89 11.71 2.43
CA VAL A 217 9.62 13.05 1.89
C VAL A 217 10.81 14.01 1.97
N GLN A 218 11.99 13.54 2.44
CA GLN A 218 13.21 14.36 2.48
C GLN A 218 13.81 14.54 1.08
N PRO A 219 14.62 15.61 0.86
CA PRO A 219 15.39 15.75 -0.36
C PRO A 219 16.19 14.50 -0.72
N PRO A 220 16.23 14.07 -1.99
CA PRO A 220 15.69 14.69 -3.20
C PRO A 220 14.23 14.31 -3.56
N ASN A 221 13.46 13.76 -2.63
CA ASN A 221 12.11 13.19 -2.89
C ASN A 221 10.97 14.17 -2.54
N GLU A 222 11.23 15.45 -2.53
CA GLU A 222 10.27 16.48 -2.12
C GLU A 222 8.98 16.46 -2.94
N LYS A 223 9.06 16.05 -4.21
CA LYS A 223 7.89 15.89 -5.08
C LYS A 223 6.87 14.91 -4.50
N VAL A 224 7.33 13.89 -3.75
CA VAL A 224 6.45 12.92 -3.07
C VAL A 224 5.65 13.61 -1.96
N GLY A 225 6.28 14.51 -1.21
CA GLY A 225 5.60 15.32 -0.19
C GLY A 225 4.48 16.18 -0.79
N TYR A 226 4.74 16.83 -1.92
CA TYR A 226 3.70 17.61 -2.63
C TYR A 226 2.55 16.74 -3.12
N LEU A 227 2.84 15.56 -3.68
CA LEU A 227 1.82 14.61 -4.11
C LEU A 227 0.99 14.08 -2.93
N LEU A 228 1.63 13.84 -1.77
CA LEU A 228 0.92 13.43 -0.56
C LEU A 228 -0.06 14.51 -0.11
N VAL A 229 0.39 15.76 -0.03
CA VAL A 229 -0.48 16.90 0.32
C VAL A 229 -1.62 17.06 -0.68
N LEU A 230 -1.31 17.00 -1.98
CA LEU A 230 -2.33 17.09 -3.03
C LEU A 230 -3.37 15.95 -2.91
N GLY A 231 -2.92 14.71 -2.69
CA GLY A 231 -3.81 13.56 -2.48
C GLY A 231 -4.74 13.76 -1.29
N VAL A 232 -4.21 14.25 -0.16
CA VAL A 232 -5.02 14.58 1.03
C VAL A 232 -6.02 15.68 0.73
N LEU A 233 -5.61 16.75 0.04
CA LEU A 233 -6.51 17.84 -0.35
C LEU A 233 -7.64 17.33 -1.24
N VAL A 234 -7.35 16.48 -2.21
CA VAL A 234 -8.37 15.86 -3.07
C VAL A 234 -9.34 15.02 -2.25
N LEU A 235 -8.87 14.19 -1.32
CA LEU A 235 -9.74 13.40 -0.43
C LEU A 235 -10.62 14.29 0.45
N LEU A 236 -10.07 15.35 1.01
CA LEU A 236 -10.82 16.31 1.81
C LEU A 236 -11.92 17.01 1.00
N THR A 237 -11.67 17.36 -0.27
CA THR A 237 -12.70 17.96 -1.13
C THR A 237 -13.81 16.99 -1.51
N ILE A 238 -13.52 15.68 -1.52
CA ILE A 238 -14.50 14.65 -1.81
C ILE A 238 -15.41 14.40 -0.60
N TRP A 239 -14.84 14.35 0.60
CA TRP A 239 -15.53 13.89 1.81
C TRP A 239 -16.14 15.00 2.66
N PHE A 240 -15.54 16.18 2.67
CA PHE A 240 -16.13 17.31 3.39
C PHE A 240 -17.10 18.12 2.51
N PRO A 241 -18.13 18.78 3.11
CA PRO A 241 -18.87 19.80 2.40
C PRO A 241 -17.89 20.78 1.76
N LYS A 242 -17.92 20.83 0.43
CA LYS A 242 -16.91 21.35 -0.49
C LYS A 242 -16.15 22.62 -0.09
N VAL A 243 -16.76 23.47 0.72
CA VAL A 243 -16.18 24.76 1.13
C VAL A 243 -15.33 24.63 2.40
N VAL A 244 -15.80 23.84 3.39
CA VAL A 244 -15.13 23.78 4.70
C VAL A 244 -13.79 23.02 4.61
N GLY A 245 -13.75 21.90 3.88
CA GLY A 245 -12.52 21.11 3.72
C GLY A 245 -11.43 21.87 2.97
N VAL A 246 -11.79 22.54 1.86
CA VAL A 246 -10.81 23.31 1.06
C VAL A 246 -10.29 24.52 1.85
N VAL A 247 -11.18 25.27 2.48
CA VAL A 247 -10.78 26.45 3.28
C VAL A 247 -9.89 26.03 4.45
N PHE A 248 -10.27 24.95 5.16
CA PHE A 248 -9.46 24.44 6.26
C PHE A 248 -8.08 23.96 5.80
N ALA A 249 -8.00 23.26 4.67
CA ALA A 249 -6.74 22.80 4.09
C ALA A 249 -5.85 23.96 3.63
N ILE A 250 -6.41 24.99 2.99
CA ILE A 250 -5.67 26.18 2.57
C ILE A 250 -5.14 26.94 3.79
N ILE A 251 -5.99 27.16 4.82
CA ILE A 251 -5.59 27.88 6.02
C ILE A 251 -4.47 27.13 6.76
N THR A 252 -4.61 25.82 6.97
CA THR A 252 -3.59 25.02 7.65
C THR A 252 -2.29 24.98 6.87
N THR A 253 -2.34 24.85 5.54
CA THR A 253 -1.15 24.90 4.68
C THR A 253 -0.47 26.26 4.75
N ALA A 254 -1.23 27.34 4.66
CA ALA A 254 -0.70 28.71 4.75
C ALA A 254 -0.08 29.01 6.12
N VAL A 255 -0.73 28.57 7.22
CA VAL A 255 -0.22 28.75 8.59
C VAL A 255 1.08 27.99 8.81
N ILE A 256 1.17 26.75 8.34
CA ILE A 256 2.39 25.95 8.46
C ILE A 256 3.51 26.54 7.59
N TYR A 257 3.19 26.99 6.37
CA TYR A 257 4.15 27.67 5.51
C TYR A 257 4.69 28.97 6.13
N TRP A 258 3.83 29.69 6.83
CA TRP A 258 4.19 30.96 7.48
C TRP A 258 4.97 30.78 8.79
N LEU A 259 4.67 29.71 9.58
CA LEU A 259 5.30 29.49 10.89
C LEU A 259 6.65 28.75 10.83
N PHE A 260 6.84 27.92 9.83
CA PHE A 260 7.92 26.93 9.84
C PHE A 260 8.65 26.90 8.53
N GLU A 261 9.34 27.85 8.04
CA GLU A 261 10.05 27.75 6.77
C GLU A 261 9.94 26.36 6.08
N PRO A 262 9.52 26.21 4.82
CA PRO A 262 8.96 24.98 4.26
C PRO A 262 9.94 23.81 4.27
N SER A 263 10.04 23.10 5.37
CA SER A 263 10.64 21.79 5.35
C SER A 263 9.54 20.78 4.99
N TYR A 264 9.81 19.94 4.01
CA TYR A 264 8.88 18.92 3.48
C TYR A 264 8.39 17.93 4.54
N VAL A 265 9.10 17.81 5.64
CA VAL A 265 8.72 17.03 6.83
C VAL A 265 7.40 17.53 7.40
N TRP A 266 7.26 18.84 7.53
CA TRP A 266 6.05 19.46 8.08
C TRP A 266 4.84 19.27 7.15
N LEU A 267 5.04 19.27 5.83
CA LEU A 267 3.98 18.95 4.88
C LEU A 267 3.50 17.50 5.01
N GLY A 268 4.41 16.55 5.22
CA GLY A 268 4.06 15.15 5.48
C GLY A 268 3.30 14.97 6.79
N ILE A 269 3.75 15.58 7.87
CA ILE A 269 3.08 15.57 9.18
C ILE A 269 1.68 16.20 9.07
N GLN A 270 1.57 17.33 8.38
CA GLN A 270 0.29 18.00 8.15
C GLN A 270 -0.70 17.09 7.39
N ALA A 271 -0.24 16.40 6.36
CA ALA A 271 -1.08 15.47 5.61
C ALA A 271 -1.66 14.37 6.52
N ILE A 272 -0.84 13.78 7.39
CA ILE A 272 -1.28 12.76 8.34
C ILE A 272 -2.29 13.35 9.34
N VAL A 273 -2.01 14.54 9.87
CA VAL A 273 -2.91 15.22 10.83
C VAL A 273 -4.24 15.56 10.18
N LEU A 274 -4.25 16.06 8.95
CA LEU A 274 -5.47 16.37 8.22
C LEU A 274 -6.30 15.12 7.90
N LEU A 275 -5.67 14.01 7.54
CA LEU A 275 -6.34 12.72 7.34
C LEU A 275 -6.97 12.23 8.64
N ALA A 276 -6.23 12.28 9.75
CA ALA A 276 -6.72 11.88 11.06
C ALA A 276 -7.90 12.76 11.52
N LEU A 277 -7.77 14.08 11.39
CA LEU A 277 -8.84 15.01 11.74
C LEU A 277 -10.09 14.82 10.85
N GLY A 278 -9.90 14.62 9.54
CA GLY A 278 -10.99 14.31 8.62
C GLY A 278 -11.77 13.07 9.04
N TRP A 279 -11.05 12.01 9.39
CA TRP A 279 -11.65 10.79 9.91
C TRP A 279 -12.44 11.02 11.21
N PHE A 280 -11.84 11.68 12.18
CA PHE A 280 -12.48 11.87 13.49
C PHE A 280 -13.69 12.81 13.44
N VAL A 281 -13.69 13.82 12.57
CA VAL A 281 -14.75 14.86 12.57
C VAL A 281 -15.96 14.44 11.75
N ASP A 282 -15.78 13.82 10.59
CA ASP A 282 -16.90 13.54 9.68
C ASP A 282 -17.14 12.04 9.44
N GLU A 283 -16.10 11.28 9.21
CA GLU A 283 -16.23 9.89 8.76
C GLU A 283 -16.59 8.94 9.90
N SER A 284 -16.09 9.17 11.11
CA SER A 284 -16.44 8.35 12.28
C SER A 284 -17.94 8.37 12.60
N ALA A 285 -18.63 9.46 12.25
CA ALA A 285 -20.07 9.61 12.43
C ALA A 285 -20.90 8.99 11.30
N ARG A 286 -20.36 8.93 10.09
CA ARG A 286 -21.02 8.44 8.87
C ARG A 286 -20.66 7.00 8.54
N PHE A 287 -19.48 6.56 8.94
CA PHE A 287 -18.99 5.23 8.65
C PHE A 287 -19.73 4.19 9.49
N GLN A 288 -20.68 3.53 8.86
CA GLN A 288 -21.44 2.43 9.47
C GLN A 288 -20.72 1.08 9.35
N GLY A 289 -19.54 1.07 8.77
CA GLY A 289 -18.85 -0.15 8.36
C GLY A 289 -19.51 -0.83 7.15
N PRO A 290 -18.94 -1.91 6.63
CA PRO A 290 -19.68 -2.76 5.71
C PRO A 290 -20.95 -3.22 6.43
N PRO A 291 -22.13 -3.28 5.76
CA PRO A 291 -23.40 -3.67 6.36
C PRO A 291 -23.39 -5.19 6.67
N LEU A 292 -22.47 -5.56 7.54
CA LEU A 292 -22.35 -6.90 8.09
C LEU A 292 -23.22 -6.93 9.35
N THR A 293 -24.53 -7.09 9.16
CA THR A 293 -25.36 -7.58 10.25
C THR A 293 -24.81 -8.93 10.67
N ASP A 294 -24.83 -9.25 11.96
CA ASP A 294 -24.39 -10.56 12.47
C ASP A 294 -25.07 -11.72 11.71
N GLU A 295 -26.25 -11.48 11.15
CA GLU A 295 -26.97 -12.41 10.26
C GLU A 295 -26.30 -12.59 8.88
N ALA A 296 -25.81 -11.50 8.26
CA ALA A 296 -25.13 -11.59 6.98
C ALA A 296 -23.76 -12.31 7.12
N VAL A 297 -23.06 -12.09 8.24
CA VAL A 297 -21.82 -12.82 8.55
C VAL A 297 -22.10 -14.30 8.77
N LYS A 298 -23.14 -14.65 9.52
CA LYS A 298 -23.56 -16.04 9.76
C LYS A 298 -24.03 -16.71 8.48
N ALA A 299 -24.79 -16.02 7.63
CA ALA A 299 -25.23 -16.51 6.34
C ALA A 299 -24.05 -16.82 5.42
N ARG A 300 -23.07 -15.91 5.35
CA ARG A 300 -21.85 -16.10 4.55
C ARG A 300 -20.98 -17.25 5.06
N GLN A 301 -20.84 -17.37 6.38
CA GLN A 301 -20.12 -18.50 7.00
C GLN A 301 -20.82 -19.83 6.75
N ALA A 302 -22.15 -19.86 6.78
CA ALA A 302 -22.93 -21.05 6.47
C ALA A 302 -22.85 -21.45 4.97
N GLU A 303 -22.76 -20.46 4.09
CA GLU A 303 -22.55 -20.68 2.64
C GLU A 303 -21.17 -21.28 2.37
N ILE A 304 -20.12 -20.71 2.97
CA ILE A 304 -18.75 -21.23 2.88
C ILE A 304 -18.66 -22.65 3.42
N ALA A 305 -19.26 -22.92 4.57
CA ALA A 305 -19.28 -24.27 5.15
C ALA A 305 -20.01 -25.29 4.26
N ARG A 306 -21.07 -24.86 3.56
CA ARG A 306 -21.77 -25.72 2.59
C ARG A 306 -20.93 -26.01 1.35
N GLU A 307 -20.23 -24.99 0.82
CA GLU A 307 -19.31 -25.16 -0.30
C GLU A 307 -18.13 -26.08 0.06
N GLU A 308 -17.59 -25.95 1.25
CA GLU A 308 -16.51 -26.81 1.76
C GLU A 308 -16.98 -28.26 1.93
N ALA A 309 -18.20 -28.46 2.43
CA ALA A 309 -18.79 -29.82 2.56
C ALA A 309 -19.05 -30.46 1.19
N GLN A 310 -19.46 -29.70 0.20
CA GLN A 310 -19.66 -30.20 -1.18
C GLN A 310 -18.35 -30.57 -1.87
N LEU A 311 -17.27 -29.84 -1.58
CA LEU A 311 -15.94 -30.10 -2.15
C LEU A 311 -15.17 -31.19 -1.40
N GLY A 312 -15.40 -31.33 -0.10
CA GLY A 312 -14.80 -32.41 0.72
C GLY A 312 -15.45 -33.78 0.55
N GLY A 313 -16.65 -33.86 -0.05
CA GLY A 313 -17.33 -35.13 -0.37
C GLY A 313 -17.03 -35.68 -1.77
N ALA A 314 -16.15 -35.01 -2.54
CA ALA A 314 -15.77 -35.43 -3.91
C ALA A 314 -14.31 -35.94 -3.99
N GLY A 315 -13.69 -36.34 -2.84
CA GLY A 315 -12.35 -36.89 -2.76
C GLY A 315 -12.37 -38.34 -2.33
#